data_73f17a04d2167d1b7c6060d1d69d70ca
#
_entry.id   73f17a04d2167d1b7c6060d1d69d70ca
#
_cell.length_a   1.000
_cell.length_b   1.000
_cell.length_c   1.000
_cell.angle_alpha   90.00
_cell.angle_beta   90.00
_cell.angle_gamma   90.00
#
_symmetry.space_group_name_H-M   'P 1'
#
loop_
_entity.id
_entity.type
_entity.pdbx_description
1 polymer ?
#
loop_
_entity_poly.entity_id
_entity_poly.type
_entity_poly.pdbx_seq_one_letter_code
_entity_poly.pdbx_strand_id
1 'polypeptide(L)'
;INIFLPSNKEECYFEMGILAKNENEVETSIEILLPIKSEEFQFEDLSNRFIENPDYLRLIFNQTSSVNKNKEFKIGKNEVIFGNTDISNNKITLRLGEDRTREYYFRFRLKKIKKEKLCLEEETTSFVIDPFKRFINVAGFHINNIRNDKNGRLDLGENQISIQEINTFFICDITATLIDSSIPKWSFRLLEDNTWEKYISSDKNTTKKIIYQFKKMGNEQKENIKDFKLFVKTSHIASKNKMYLIYFLILVVIAIIANILSNIIIKLFGA
;
A
#
# COMPACT_ATOMS: atom_id res chain seq x y z
N ILE A 1 4.38 6.89 -1.53
CA ILE A 1 4.45 5.42 -1.58
C ILE A 1 3.03 4.90 -1.44
N ASN A 2 2.58 4.02 -2.35
CA ASN A 2 1.27 3.37 -2.30
C ASN A 2 1.47 1.87 -2.12
N ILE A 3 0.86 1.30 -1.10
CA ILE A 3 0.85 -0.13 -0.84
C ILE A 3 -0.60 -0.60 -0.98
N PHE A 4 -0.87 -1.42 -1.97
CA PHE A 4 -2.19 -1.95 -2.24
C PHE A 4 -2.31 -3.42 -1.83
N LEU A 5 -3.17 -3.68 -0.84
CA LEU A 5 -3.46 -5.00 -0.31
C LEU A 5 -4.96 -5.31 -0.42
N PRO A 6 -5.41 -5.94 -1.50
CA PRO A 6 -6.79 -6.37 -1.63
C PRO A 6 -7.12 -7.55 -0.71
N SER A 7 -8.34 -7.59 -0.18
CA SER A 7 -8.76 -8.62 0.77
C SER A 7 -8.86 -10.02 0.13
N ASN A 8 -9.28 -10.08 -1.15
CA ASN A 8 -9.64 -11.33 -1.82
C ASN A 8 -8.72 -11.71 -2.99
N LYS A 9 -7.61 -11.02 -3.18
CA LYS A 9 -6.67 -11.31 -4.27
C LYS A 9 -5.33 -11.72 -3.71
N GLU A 10 -4.70 -12.68 -4.34
CA GLU A 10 -3.33 -13.11 -4.00
C GLU A 10 -2.27 -12.10 -4.46
N GLU A 11 -2.59 -11.30 -5.50
CA GLU A 11 -1.67 -10.35 -6.08
C GLU A 11 -1.88 -8.95 -5.53
N CYS A 12 -0.79 -8.36 -5.08
CA CYS A 12 -0.71 -7.00 -4.60
C CYS A 12 0.12 -6.15 -5.54
N TYR A 13 0.08 -4.84 -5.37
CA TYR A 13 1.06 -3.97 -6.01
C TYR A 13 1.64 -2.96 -5.01
N PHE A 14 2.85 -2.60 -5.30
CA PHE A 14 3.58 -1.53 -4.62
C PHE A 14 3.89 -0.44 -5.64
N GLU A 15 3.68 0.81 -5.27
CA GLU A 15 3.91 1.94 -6.14
C GLU A 15 4.71 3.01 -5.41
N MET A 16 5.71 3.55 -6.06
CA MET A 16 6.54 4.60 -5.50
C MET A 16 6.57 5.81 -6.42
N GLY A 17 6.37 6.99 -5.83
CA GLY A 17 6.64 8.28 -6.45
C GLY A 17 7.76 8.96 -5.70
N ILE A 18 8.75 9.48 -6.41
CA ILE A 18 9.91 10.17 -5.86
C ILE A 18 10.04 11.51 -6.55
N LEU A 19 10.02 12.57 -5.76
CA LEU A 19 10.39 13.90 -6.20
C LEU A 19 11.78 14.18 -5.66
N ALA A 20 12.74 14.38 -6.56
CA ALA A 20 14.14 14.55 -6.22
C ALA A 20 14.72 15.80 -6.88
N LYS A 21 15.64 16.44 -6.20
CA LYS A 21 16.43 17.54 -6.72
C LYS A 21 17.89 17.13 -6.79
N ASN A 22 18.54 17.42 -7.91
CA ASN A 22 19.98 17.26 -8.03
C ASN A 22 20.65 18.52 -7.49
N GLU A 23 21.49 18.38 -6.48
CA GLU A 23 22.28 19.49 -5.94
C GLU A 23 23.67 19.60 -6.59
N ASN A 24 24.04 18.61 -7.41
CA ASN A 24 25.32 18.56 -8.12
C ASN A 24 25.16 19.09 -9.56
N GLU A 25 26.24 19.62 -10.14
CA GLU A 25 26.29 20.09 -11.54
C GLU A 25 26.61 18.96 -12.54
N VAL A 26 26.53 17.73 -12.10
CA VAL A 26 26.77 16.53 -12.89
C VAL A 26 25.57 15.62 -12.84
N GLU A 27 25.38 14.84 -13.86
CA GLU A 27 24.37 13.77 -13.83
C GLU A 27 24.59 12.86 -12.62
N THR A 28 23.53 12.64 -11.88
CA THR A 28 23.55 11.83 -10.65
C THR A 28 22.48 10.75 -10.73
N SER A 29 22.67 9.65 -10.03
CA SER A 29 21.64 8.60 -9.93
C SER A 29 21.31 8.25 -8.50
N ILE A 30 20.04 7.89 -8.29
CA ILE A 30 19.53 7.31 -7.05
C ILE A 30 19.30 5.84 -7.29
N GLU A 31 19.89 4.98 -6.48
CA GLU A 31 19.71 3.54 -6.54
C GLU A 31 18.77 3.08 -5.43
N ILE A 32 17.73 2.33 -5.80
CA ILE A 32 16.77 1.73 -4.87
C ILE A 32 16.93 0.22 -4.94
N LEU A 33 17.35 -0.37 -3.84
CA LEU A 33 17.44 -1.82 -3.71
C LEU A 33 16.10 -2.36 -3.20
N LEU A 34 15.53 -3.31 -3.94
CA LEU A 34 14.27 -3.96 -3.59
C LEU A 34 14.56 -5.26 -2.82
N PRO A 35 13.76 -5.57 -1.78
CA PRO A 35 13.89 -6.83 -1.03
C PRO A 35 13.36 -8.05 -1.79
N ILE A 36 12.82 -7.84 -3.00
CA ILE A 36 12.21 -8.86 -3.87
C ILE A 36 12.99 -8.93 -5.18
N LYS A 37 13.06 -10.12 -5.77
CA LYS A 37 13.76 -10.34 -7.04
C LYS A 37 12.91 -9.89 -8.22
N SER A 38 13.53 -9.48 -9.31
CA SER A 38 12.83 -9.00 -10.53
C SER A 38 11.87 -10.01 -11.15
N GLU A 39 12.10 -11.30 -10.94
CA GLU A 39 11.24 -12.39 -11.39
C GLU A 39 9.91 -12.47 -10.59
N GLU A 40 9.84 -11.84 -9.42
CA GLU A 40 8.71 -11.90 -8.51
C GLU A 40 7.72 -10.74 -8.70
N PHE A 41 7.99 -9.83 -9.64
CA PHE A 41 7.11 -8.71 -9.94
C PHE A 41 7.21 -8.29 -11.41
N GLN A 42 6.21 -7.53 -11.85
CA GLN A 42 6.23 -6.84 -13.13
C GLN A 42 6.42 -5.34 -12.90
N PHE A 43 7.50 -4.79 -13.44
CA PHE A 43 7.78 -3.35 -13.39
C PHE A 43 6.96 -2.57 -14.42
N GLU A 44 6.44 -1.43 -14.02
CA GLU A 44 5.75 -0.48 -14.88
C GLU A 44 6.20 0.94 -14.54
N ASP A 45 6.84 1.62 -15.50
CA ASP A 45 7.05 3.07 -15.42
C ASP A 45 5.73 3.78 -15.72
N LEU A 46 5.27 4.60 -14.78
CA LEU A 46 3.99 5.29 -14.89
C LEU A 46 4.11 6.67 -15.55
N SER A 47 5.29 7.16 -15.86
CA SER A 47 5.51 8.50 -16.43
C SER A 47 4.66 8.75 -17.66
N ASN A 48 4.61 7.78 -18.57
CA ASN A 48 3.80 7.90 -19.80
C ASN A 48 2.29 8.00 -19.51
N ARG A 49 1.79 7.29 -18.49
CA ARG A 49 0.37 7.39 -18.09
C ARG A 49 -0.01 8.78 -17.61
N PHE A 50 0.90 9.49 -16.95
CA PHE A 50 0.70 10.86 -16.49
C PHE A 50 0.78 11.86 -17.65
N ILE A 51 1.60 11.57 -18.65
CA ILE A 51 1.69 12.36 -19.87
C ILE A 51 0.39 12.24 -20.69
N GLU A 52 -0.12 11.02 -20.84
CA GLU A 52 -1.37 10.73 -21.57
C GLU A 52 -2.61 11.25 -20.82
N ASN A 53 -2.59 11.22 -19.49
CA ASN A 53 -3.69 11.70 -18.67
C ASN A 53 -3.20 12.57 -17.50
N PRO A 54 -3.04 13.89 -17.73
CA PRO A 54 -2.59 14.82 -16.71
C PRO A 54 -3.48 14.92 -15.46
N ASP A 55 -4.74 14.48 -15.53
CA ASP A 55 -5.63 14.45 -14.36
C ASP A 55 -5.08 13.55 -13.23
N TYR A 56 -4.24 12.56 -13.56
CA TYR A 56 -3.57 11.76 -12.54
C TYR A 56 -2.57 12.57 -11.71
N LEU A 57 -1.96 13.63 -12.26
CA LEU A 57 -1.12 14.53 -11.47
C LEU A 57 -1.94 15.28 -10.41
N ARG A 58 -3.18 15.67 -10.77
CA ARG A 58 -4.11 16.30 -9.83
C ARG A 58 -4.43 15.38 -8.65
N LEU A 59 -4.57 14.07 -8.90
CA LEU A 59 -4.80 13.09 -7.82
C LEU A 59 -3.62 13.00 -6.85
N ILE A 60 -2.40 13.11 -7.37
CA ILE A 60 -1.16 12.94 -6.59
C ILE A 60 -0.78 14.23 -5.86
N PHE A 61 -0.80 15.35 -6.58
CA PHE A 61 -0.29 16.63 -6.07
C PHE A 61 -1.39 17.60 -5.65
N ASN A 62 -2.67 17.21 -5.80
CA ASN A 62 -3.84 18.07 -5.53
C ASN A 62 -3.78 19.44 -6.27
N GLN A 63 -3.18 19.46 -7.45
CA GLN A 63 -3.00 20.63 -8.28
C GLN A 63 -3.31 20.29 -9.74
N THR A 64 -3.89 21.23 -10.46
CA THR A 64 -4.04 21.11 -11.91
C THR A 64 -2.72 21.46 -12.57
N SER A 65 -2.16 20.53 -13.30
CA SER A 65 -0.99 20.76 -14.14
C SER A 65 -1.20 20.15 -15.51
N SER A 66 -0.67 20.82 -16.53
CA SER A 66 -0.55 20.26 -17.86
C SER A 66 0.86 19.75 -18.06
N VAL A 67 1.02 18.63 -18.71
CA VAL A 67 2.34 18.10 -19.09
C VAL A 67 2.64 18.59 -20.51
N ASN A 68 3.80 19.18 -20.72
CA ASN A 68 4.25 19.60 -22.05
C ASN A 68 4.91 18.45 -22.82
N LYS A 69 5.27 18.70 -24.08
CA LYS A 69 5.92 17.71 -24.96
C LYS A 69 7.30 17.25 -24.44
N ASN A 70 7.95 18.05 -23.62
CA ASN A 70 9.25 17.73 -23.02
C ASN A 70 9.12 16.93 -21.72
N LYS A 71 7.91 16.43 -21.40
CA LYS A 71 7.61 15.72 -20.15
C LYS A 71 7.75 16.59 -18.89
N GLU A 72 7.55 17.90 -19.02
CA GLU A 72 7.64 18.87 -17.94
C GLU A 72 6.25 19.28 -17.46
N PHE A 73 6.12 19.54 -16.17
CA PHE A 73 4.91 20.05 -15.54
C PHE A 73 5.29 20.95 -14.33
N LYS A 74 4.30 21.56 -13.70
CA LYS A 74 4.54 22.45 -12.55
C LYS A 74 3.90 21.91 -11.30
N ILE A 75 4.62 21.97 -10.19
CA ILE A 75 4.09 21.77 -8.83
C ILE A 75 4.25 23.11 -8.10
N GLY A 76 3.15 23.85 -7.93
CA GLY A 76 3.23 25.21 -7.39
C GLY A 76 4.05 26.12 -8.31
N LYS A 77 5.22 26.59 -7.82
CA LYS A 77 6.17 27.42 -8.56
C LYS A 77 7.32 26.61 -9.18
N ASN A 78 7.49 25.35 -8.80
CA ASN A 78 8.62 24.53 -9.21
C ASN A 78 8.35 23.87 -10.59
N GLU A 79 9.35 23.91 -11.44
CA GLU A 79 9.37 23.16 -12.68
C GLU A 79 9.85 21.75 -12.42
N VAL A 80 9.09 20.77 -12.85
CA VAL A 80 9.32 19.36 -12.61
C VAL A 80 9.37 18.63 -13.94
N ILE A 81 10.34 17.75 -14.11
CA ILE A 81 10.48 16.89 -15.28
C ILE A 81 10.35 15.42 -14.88
N PHE A 82 9.68 14.61 -15.71
CA PHE A 82 9.72 13.16 -15.53
C PHE A 82 11.11 12.62 -15.84
N GLY A 83 11.75 12.03 -14.83
CA GLY A 83 13.05 11.41 -14.98
C GLY A 83 13.00 10.01 -15.58
N ASN A 84 14.13 9.51 -16.03
CA ASN A 84 14.27 8.16 -16.59
C ASN A 84 14.52 7.15 -15.47
N THR A 85 13.86 6.00 -15.59
CA THR A 85 13.96 4.90 -14.63
C THR A 85 14.46 3.64 -15.35
N ASP A 86 15.53 3.06 -14.83
CA ASP A 86 16.07 1.78 -15.31
C ASP A 86 15.92 0.72 -14.22
N ILE A 87 15.70 -0.53 -14.63
CA ILE A 87 15.63 -1.66 -13.70
C ILE A 87 16.63 -2.74 -14.10
N SER A 88 17.36 -3.24 -13.13
CA SER A 88 18.29 -4.35 -13.30
C SER A 88 18.28 -5.23 -12.06
N ASN A 89 17.95 -6.51 -12.22
CA ASN A 89 17.78 -7.45 -11.11
C ASN A 89 16.78 -6.94 -10.05
N ASN A 90 17.27 -6.69 -8.84
CA ASN A 90 16.48 -6.14 -7.73
C ASN A 90 16.78 -4.65 -7.47
N LYS A 91 17.39 -3.96 -8.44
CA LYS A 91 17.81 -2.56 -8.33
C LYS A 91 17.07 -1.69 -9.33
N ILE A 92 16.50 -0.58 -8.85
CA ILE A 92 15.93 0.48 -9.67
C ILE A 92 16.88 1.66 -9.63
N THR A 93 17.27 2.16 -10.79
CA THR A 93 18.14 3.33 -10.94
C THR A 93 17.34 4.49 -11.50
N LEU A 94 17.33 5.60 -10.78
CA LEU A 94 16.68 6.84 -11.16
C LEU A 94 17.73 7.85 -11.58
N ARG A 95 17.69 8.34 -12.81
CA ARG A 95 18.70 9.27 -13.34
C ARG A 95 18.22 10.71 -13.22
N LEU A 96 19.00 11.53 -12.54
CA LEU A 96 18.79 12.97 -12.41
C LEU A 96 19.78 13.68 -13.36
N GLY A 97 19.28 14.55 -14.21
CA GLY A 97 20.13 15.35 -15.07
C GLY A 97 20.92 16.42 -14.33
N GLU A 98 21.73 17.19 -15.04
CA GLU A 98 22.66 18.17 -14.51
C GLU A 98 22.00 19.49 -14.02
N ASP A 99 20.72 19.70 -14.37
CA ASP A 99 20.03 20.97 -14.07
C ASP A 99 19.59 21.04 -12.60
N ARG A 100 20.28 21.88 -11.83
CA ARG A 100 20.00 22.13 -10.41
C ARG A 100 18.72 22.93 -10.16
N THR A 101 18.19 23.60 -11.15
CA THR A 101 17.02 24.46 -11.00
C THR A 101 15.73 23.66 -11.07
N ARG A 102 15.79 22.44 -11.54
CA ARG A 102 14.65 21.56 -11.77
C ARG A 102 14.55 20.47 -10.73
N GLU A 103 13.32 20.03 -10.51
CA GLU A 103 13.00 18.84 -9.76
C GLU A 103 12.70 17.70 -10.73
N TYR A 104 13.09 16.49 -10.37
CA TYR A 104 12.87 15.29 -11.15
C TYR A 104 11.82 14.45 -10.46
N TYR A 105 10.77 14.04 -11.18
CA TYR A 105 9.73 13.18 -10.67
C TYR A 105 9.79 11.81 -11.33
N PHE A 106 9.82 10.78 -10.51
CA PHE A 106 9.82 9.39 -10.92
C PHE A 106 8.58 8.73 -10.35
N ARG A 107 7.89 7.93 -11.16
CA ARG A 107 6.75 7.17 -10.70
C ARG A 107 6.72 5.82 -11.33
N PHE A 108 6.77 4.77 -10.52
CA PHE A 108 6.75 3.39 -10.99
C PHE A 108 5.88 2.52 -10.12
N ARG A 109 5.45 1.39 -10.67
CA ARG A 109 4.63 0.40 -10.01
C ARG A 109 5.23 -0.98 -10.19
N LEU A 110 5.27 -1.75 -9.11
CA LEU A 110 5.61 -3.16 -9.09
C LEU A 110 4.29 -3.93 -8.97
N LYS A 111 3.90 -4.65 -10.01
CA LYS A 111 2.66 -5.43 -10.10
C LYS A 111 2.92 -6.90 -9.88
N LYS A 112 1.84 -7.66 -9.68
CA LYS A 112 1.84 -9.13 -9.57
C LYS A 112 2.71 -9.64 -8.43
N ILE A 113 2.87 -8.83 -7.38
CA ILE A 113 3.55 -9.26 -6.17
C ILE A 113 2.61 -10.18 -5.41
N LYS A 114 3.07 -11.37 -5.05
CA LYS A 114 2.31 -12.26 -4.19
C LYS A 114 2.10 -11.61 -2.82
N LYS A 115 0.90 -11.71 -2.28
CA LYS A 115 0.50 -11.08 -1.01
C LYS A 115 1.45 -11.44 0.14
N GLU A 116 1.90 -12.69 0.20
CA GLU A 116 2.84 -13.20 1.21
C GLU A 116 4.21 -12.49 1.25
N LYS A 117 4.58 -11.80 0.15
CA LYS A 117 5.82 -11.00 0.08
C LYS A 117 5.69 -9.61 0.69
N LEU A 118 4.48 -9.08 0.78
CA LEU A 118 4.20 -7.75 1.32
C LEU A 118 3.58 -7.79 2.71
N CYS A 119 2.86 -8.85 3.06
CA CYS A 119 2.22 -8.98 4.36
C CYS A 119 2.16 -10.44 4.83
N LEU A 120 2.13 -10.59 6.15
CA LEU A 120 1.72 -11.82 6.79
C LEU A 120 0.20 -11.81 6.94
N GLU A 121 -0.45 -12.91 6.58
CA GLU A 121 -1.87 -13.09 6.80
C GLU A 121 -2.07 -14.20 7.83
N GLU A 122 -2.79 -13.89 8.88
CA GLU A 122 -3.18 -14.85 9.91
C GLU A 122 -4.70 -14.96 9.97
N GLU A 123 -5.17 -16.18 10.02
CA GLU A 123 -6.58 -16.48 10.25
C GLU A 123 -6.85 -16.54 11.74
N THR A 124 -7.78 -15.72 12.23
CA THR A 124 -8.25 -15.80 13.62
C THR A 124 -9.60 -16.50 13.64
N THR A 125 -9.64 -17.66 14.29
CA THR A 125 -10.88 -18.40 14.56
C THR A 125 -11.13 -18.40 16.06
N SER A 126 -12.10 -17.61 16.51
CA SER A 126 -12.69 -17.74 17.83
C SER A 126 -14.14 -18.18 17.67
N PHE A 127 -14.35 -19.48 17.57
CA PHE A 127 -15.65 -20.08 17.24
C PHE A 127 -16.77 -19.71 18.24
N VAL A 128 -16.41 -19.35 19.48
CA VAL A 128 -17.36 -19.09 20.56
C VAL A 128 -17.71 -17.60 20.70
N ILE A 129 -16.72 -16.71 20.47
CA ILE A 129 -16.89 -15.27 20.72
C ILE A 129 -17.12 -14.50 19.43
N ASP A 130 -16.46 -14.89 18.34
CA ASP A 130 -16.57 -14.27 17.03
C ASP A 130 -16.68 -15.35 15.95
N PRO A 131 -17.91 -15.75 15.62
CA PRO A 131 -18.14 -16.76 14.60
C PRO A 131 -17.73 -16.31 13.19
N PHE A 132 -17.36 -15.01 13.05
CA PHE A 132 -16.88 -14.49 11.79
C PHE A 132 -15.40 -14.80 11.65
N LYS A 133 -15.07 -15.63 10.68
CA LYS A 133 -13.71 -15.87 10.26
C LYS A 133 -13.06 -14.55 9.85
N ARG A 134 -12.11 -14.07 10.62
CA ARG A 134 -11.37 -12.85 10.34
C ARG A 134 -9.97 -13.19 9.88
N PHE A 135 -9.51 -12.45 8.91
CA PHE A 135 -8.12 -12.45 8.51
C PHE A 135 -7.45 -11.20 9.03
N ILE A 136 -6.29 -11.36 9.62
CA ILE A 136 -5.43 -10.27 10.06
C ILE A 136 -4.27 -10.20 9.08
N ASN A 137 -4.12 -9.06 8.43
CA ASN A 137 -2.98 -8.75 7.60
C ASN A 137 -2.02 -7.86 8.37
N VAL A 138 -0.75 -8.25 8.38
CA VAL A 138 0.34 -7.50 8.99
C VAL A 138 1.34 -7.14 7.90
N ALA A 139 1.40 -5.88 7.53
CA ALA A 139 2.32 -5.36 6.53
C ALA A 139 3.41 -4.52 7.19
N GLY A 140 4.67 -4.75 6.79
CA GLY A 140 5.82 -3.98 7.22
C GLY A 140 6.51 -3.35 6.04
N PHE A 141 6.78 -2.05 6.12
CA PHE A 141 7.52 -1.31 5.10
C PHE A 141 8.67 -0.53 5.76
N HIS A 142 9.86 -0.65 5.19
CA HIS A 142 11.07 -0.04 5.74
C HIS A 142 11.86 0.66 4.63
N ILE A 143 12.39 1.86 4.93
CA ILE A 143 13.37 2.56 4.11
C ILE A 143 14.66 2.67 4.92
N ASN A 144 15.79 2.41 4.29
CA ASN A 144 17.13 2.49 4.88
C ASN A 144 17.33 1.66 6.16
N ASN A 145 16.52 0.64 6.38
CA ASN A 145 16.69 -0.28 7.48
C ASN A 145 17.52 -1.49 7.02
N ILE A 146 18.82 -1.33 7.04
CA ILE A 146 19.74 -2.41 6.72
C ILE A 146 19.76 -3.37 7.91
N ARG A 147 18.97 -4.46 7.82
CA ARG A 147 19.21 -5.62 8.66
C ARG A 147 20.41 -6.33 8.07
N ASN A 148 21.37 -6.71 8.92
CA ASN A 148 22.53 -7.51 8.53
C ASN A 148 22.05 -8.71 7.71
N ASP A 149 22.16 -8.60 6.39
CA ASP A 149 22.08 -9.79 5.55
C ASP A 149 23.31 -10.63 5.86
N LYS A 150 23.16 -11.95 5.93
CA LYS A 150 24.24 -12.86 6.27
C LYS A 150 25.47 -12.76 5.34
N ASN A 151 25.33 -12.01 4.25
CA ASN A 151 26.33 -11.84 3.18
C ASN A 151 27.08 -10.51 3.21
N GLY A 152 26.99 -9.71 4.26
CA GLY A 152 27.77 -8.49 4.40
C GLY A 152 26.91 -7.23 4.48
N ARG A 153 27.39 -6.28 5.23
CA ARG A 153 26.84 -4.92 5.26
C ARG A 153 26.84 -4.37 3.83
N LEU A 154 25.67 -4.03 3.32
CA LEU A 154 25.58 -3.05 2.25
C LEU A 154 26.21 -1.77 2.82
N ASP A 155 27.45 -1.51 2.48
CA ASP A 155 28.09 -0.25 2.79
C ASP A 155 27.43 0.80 1.89
N LEU A 156 26.47 1.52 2.46
CA LEU A 156 25.78 2.58 1.72
C LEU A 156 26.69 3.77 1.43
N GLY A 157 27.96 3.72 1.89
CA GLY A 157 28.91 4.79 1.73
C GLY A 157 28.45 6.11 2.36
N GLU A 158 29.23 7.15 2.17
CA GLU A 158 28.93 8.51 2.67
C GLU A 158 27.78 9.21 1.89
N ASN A 159 27.31 8.62 0.80
CA ASN A 159 26.29 9.17 -0.11
C ASN A 159 24.87 8.84 0.32
N GLN A 160 24.50 9.16 1.56
CA GLN A 160 23.12 9.01 2.01
C GLN A 160 22.24 10.10 1.38
N ILE A 161 21.15 9.66 0.76
CA ILE A 161 20.14 10.56 0.21
C ILE A 161 19.42 11.25 1.36
N SER A 162 19.30 12.57 1.24
CA SER A 162 18.52 13.40 2.15
C SER A 162 17.03 13.24 1.88
N ILE A 163 16.29 12.57 2.75
CA ILE A 163 14.85 12.42 2.64
C ILE A 163 14.18 13.44 3.57
N GLN A 164 13.40 14.36 3.00
CA GLN A 164 12.72 15.42 3.76
C GLN A 164 11.30 14.99 4.18
N GLU A 165 10.59 14.29 3.32
CA GLU A 165 9.21 13.89 3.56
C GLU A 165 8.93 12.50 3.00
N ILE A 166 8.18 11.70 3.76
CA ILE A 166 7.67 10.41 3.33
C ILE A 166 6.16 10.39 3.55
N ASN A 167 5.42 10.23 2.47
CA ASN A 167 3.99 9.97 2.49
C ASN A 167 3.75 8.53 2.07
N THR A 168 3.14 7.73 2.93
CA THR A 168 2.77 6.35 2.63
C THR A 168 1.26 6.21 2.66
N PHE A 169 0.71 5.65 1.60
CA PHE A 169 -0.71 5.36 1.44
C PHE A 169 -0.91 3.86 1.44
N PHE A 170 -1.64 3.39 2.43
CA PHE A 170 -2.04 2.01 2.52
C PHE A 170 -3.47 1.90 2.00
N ILE A 171 -3.64 1.20 0.88
CA ILE A 171 -4.90 1.10 0.15
C ILE A 171 -5.45 -0.32 0.33
N CYS A 172 -6.65 -0.42 0.87
CA CYS A 172 -7.32 -1.70 1.06
C CYS A 172 -8.82 -1.61 0.74
N ASP A 173 -9.50 -2.73 0.76
CA ASP A 173 -10.95 -2.78 0.57
C ASP A 173 -11.65 -2.09 1.74
N ILE A 174 -12.78 -1.44 1.48
CA ILE A 174 -13.58 -0.73 2.50
C ILE A 174 -14.01 -1.63 3.67
N THR A 175 -14.04 -2.94 3.46
CA THR A 175 -14.35 -3.92 4.50
C THR A 175 -13.18 -4.22 5.42
N ALA A 176 -11.97 -3.78 5.06
CA ALA A 176 -10.80 -3.91 5.92
C ALA A 176 -10.73 -2.76 6.93
N THR A 177 -10.49 -3.10 8.18
CA THR A 177 -10.38 -2.14 9.28
C THR A 177 -8.93 -2.08 9.75
N LEU A 178 -8.39 -0.87 9.89
CA LEU A 178 -7.10 -0.66 10.54
C LEU A 178 -7.22 -0.97 12.03
N ILE A 179 -6.41 -1.90 12.52
CA ILE A 179 -6.36 -2.29 13.94
C ILE A 179 -5.27 -1.49 14.65
N ASP A 180 -4.09 -1.42 14.02
CA ASP A 180 -2.89 -0.84 14.64
C ASP A 180 -1.90 -0.35 13.60
N SER A 181 -1.06 0.62 13.99
CA SER A 181 0.06 1.10 13.18
C SER A 181 1.19 1.66 14.04
N SER A 182 2.43 1.53 13.55
CA SER A 182 3.60 2.10 14.23
C SER A 182 3.65 3.65 14.20
N ILE A 183 2.85 4.27 13.34
CA ILE A 183 2.73 5.73 13.24
C ILE A 183 1.38 6.13 13.83
N PRO A 184 1.34 6.82 14.98
CA PRO A 184 0.10 7.09 15.70
C PRO A 184 -0.80 8.14 15.03
N LYS A 185 -0.21 9.03 14.22
CA LYS A 185 -0.96 10.05 13.47
C LYS A 185 -1.16 9.59 12.03
N TRP A 186 -2.40 9.30 11.68
CA TRP A 186 -2.81 8.94 10.34
C TRP A 186 -4.15 9.58 10.01
N SER A 187 -4.42 9.72 8.74
CA SER A 187 -5.72 10.13 8.22
C SER A 187 -6.24 9.07 7.25
N PHE A 188 -7.55 9.08 7.01
CA PHE A 188 -8.13 8.18 6.02
C PHE A 188 -9.14 8.91 5.17
N ARG A 189 -9.35 8.38 3.96
CA ARG A 189 -10.43 8.81 3.06
C ARG A 189 -10.92 7.64 2.22
N LEU A 190 -12.16 7.73 1.80
CA LEU A 190 -12.69 6.85 0.77
C LEU A 190 -12.12 7.30 -0.58
N LEU A 191 -11.80 6.33 -1.43
CA LEU A 191 -11.45 6.63 -2.82
C LEU A 191 -12.72 6.91 -3.61
N GLU A 192 -12.72 8.05 -4.29
CA GLU A 192 -13.79 8.44 -5.22
C GLU A 192 -13.77 7.54 -6.43
N ASP A 193 -14.90 6.91 -6.72
CA ASP A 193 -15.00 5.77 -7.63
C ASP A 193 -14.52 6.07 -9.07
N ASN A 194 -14.72 7.27 -9.61
CA ASN A 194 -14.56 7.52 -11.04
C ASN A 194 -13.12 7.76 -11.53
N THR A 195 -12.29 8.41 -10.72
CA THR A 195 -10.94 8.84 -11.15
C THR A 195 -9.88 7.88 -10.65
N TRP A 196 -10.02 7.44 -9.40
CA TRP A 196 -9.10 6.48 -8.79
C TRP A 196 -9.26 5.06 -9.33
N GLU A 197 -10.48 4.65 -9.72
CA GLU A 197 -10.69 3.34 -10.35
C GLU A 197 -9.85 3.17 -11.62
N LYS A 198 -9.87 4.17 -12.49
CA LYS A 198 -9.06 4.16 -13.72
C LYS A 198 -7.56 4.14 -13.45
N TYR A 199 -7.15 4.77 -12.34
CA TYR A 199 -5.74 4.81 -11.95
C TYR A 199 -5.28 3.51 -11.29
N ILE A 200 -6.09 2.96 -10.37
CA ILE A 200 -5.72 1.80 -9.53
C ILE A 200 -5.94 0.49 -10.25
N SER A 201 -7.06 0.29 -10.94
CA SER A 201 -7.41 -1.01 -11.51
C SER A 201 -7.81 -0.94 -12.98
N SER A 202 -7.36 -1.95 -13.72
CA SER A 202 -7.89 -2.31 -15.02
C SER A 202 -9.16 -3.20 -14.93
N ASP A 203 -9.54 -3.66 -13.75
CA ASP A 203 -10.63 -4.62 -13.56
C ASP A 203 -11.94 -3.95 -13.13
N LYS A 204 -13.01 -4.24 -13.87
CA LYS A 204 -14.36 -3.67 -13.68
C LYS A 204 -15.10 -4.08 -12.40
N ASN A 205 -14.56 -4.98 -11.59
CA ASN A 205 -15.18 -5.44 -10.34
C ASN A 205 -14.47 -4.87 -9.11
N THR A 206 -14.47 -3.55 -8.98
CA THR A 206 -13.79 -2.91 -7.87
C THR A 206 -14.72 -2.73 -6.68
N THR A 207 -14.43 -3.43 -5.60
CA THR A 207 -14.94 -3.06 -4.28
C THR A 207 -14.43 -1.66 -3.94
N LYS A 208 -15.27 -0.84 -3.31
CA LYS A 208 -14.85 0.47 -2.80
C LYS A 208 -13.58 0.35 -1.97
N LYS A 209 -12.68 1.31 -2.14
CA LYS A 209 -11.38 1.32 -1.46
C LYS A 209 -11.32 2.41 -0.41
N ILE A 210 -10.56 2.14 0.65
CA ILE A 210 -10.19 3.10 1.67
C ILE A 210 -8.67 3.28 1.63
N ILE A 211 -8.23 4.53 1.78
CA ILE A 211 -6.81 4.88 1.90
C ILE A 211 -6.54 5.31 3.34
N TYR A 212 -5.53 4.73 3.96
CA TYR A 212 -4.90 5.22 5.17
C TYR A 212 -3.60 5.92 4.81
N GLN A 213 -3.47 7.18 5.19
CA GLN A 213 -2.28 7.99 4.94
C GLN A 213 -1.44 8.11 6.19
N PHE A 214 -0.17 7.77 6.07
CA PHE A 214 0.86 7.93 7.08
C PHE A 214 1.90 8.90 6.57
N LYS A 215 2.16 9.95 7.34
CA LYS A 215 3.11 11.00 6.97
C LYS A 215 4.23 11.09 7.99
N LYS A 216 5.49 11.11 7.52
CA LYS A 216 6.67 11.46 8.32
C LYS A 216 7.37 12.62 7.64
N MET A 217 7.63 13.66 8.38
CA MET A 217 8.43 14.81 7.96
C MET A 217 9.73 14.81 8.75
N GLY A 218 10.82 15.29 8.15
CA GLY A 218 12.02 15.67 8.88
C GLY A 218 11.69 16.73 9.93
N ASN A 219 12.50 16.85 10.97
CA ASN A 219 12.29 17.84 12.01
C ASN A 219 12.36 19.27 11.44
N GLU A 220 11.71 20.24 12.12
CA GLU A 220 11.71 21.67 11.76
C GLU A 220 13.13 22.26 11.62
N GLN A 221 14.13 21.63 12.22
CA GLN A 221 15.55 21.96 12.12
C GLN A 221 16.24 21.38 10.88
N LYS A 222 15.49 20.91 9.87
CA LYS A 222 15.99 20.27 8.62
C LYS A 222 16.80 18.99 8.83
N GLU A 223 16.60 18.28 9.92
CA GLU A 223 17.16 16.93 10.03
C GLU A 223 16.46 16.00 9.06
N ASN A 224 17.25 15.40 8.20
CA ASN A 224 16.79 14.46 7.20
C ASN A 224 16.29 13.16 7.85
N ILE A 225 15.30 12.55 7.23
CA ILE A 225 14.80 11.24 7.64
C ILE A 225 15.87 10.21 7.27
N LYS A 226 16.55 9.67 8.26
CA LYS A 226 17.60 8.64 8.06
C LYS A 226 17.00 7.26 7.83
N ASP A 227 15.92 6.93 8.55
CA ASP A 227 15.20 5.68 8.44
C ASP A 227 13.71 5.90 8.54
N PHE A 228 12.95 4.99 7.93
CA PHE A 228 11.49 4.99 8.04
C PHE A 228 11.00 3.56 8.23
N LYS A 229 10.15 3.36 9.21
CA LYS A 229 9.51 2.09 9.51
C LYS A 229 8.02 2.32 9.63
N LEU A 230 7.25 1.64 8.81
CA LEU A 230 5.81 1.58 8.89
C LEU A 230 5.38 0.13 9.11
N PHE A 231 4.66 -0.09 10.17
CA PHE A 231 3.95 -1.32 10.46
C PHE A 231 2.47 -1.01 10.42
N VAL A 232 1.68 -1.82 9.72
CA VAL A 232 0.24 -1.67 9.59
C VAL A 232 -0.42 -3.03 9.83
N LYS A 233 -1.38 -3.05 10.75
CA LYS A 233 -2.19 -4.22 11.05
C LYS A 233 -3.64 -3.93 10.67
N THR A 234 -4.19 -4.74 9.78
CA THR A 234 -5.60 -4.62 9.36
C THR A 234 -6.34 -5.92 9.55
N SER A 235 -7.65 -5.86 9.70
CA SER A 235 -8.50 -7.05 9.67
C SER A 235 -9.57 -6.92 8.61
N HIS A 236 -9.97 -8.05 8.04
CA HIS A 236 -11.13 -8.14 7.18
C HIS A 236 -11.88 -9.45 7.43
N ILE A 237 -13.18 -9.41 7.14
CA ILE A 237 -14.06 -10.57 7.34
C ILE A 237 -14.07 -11.40 6.05
N ALA A 238 -13.91 -12.72 6.17
CA ALA A 238 -14.11 -13.64 5.07
C ALA A 238 -15.55 -13.56 4.52
N SER A 239 -15.75 -14.03 3.31
CA SER A 239 -17.02 -13.97 2.59
C SER A 239 -18.26 -14.15 3.47
N LYS A 240 -19.09 -13.12 3.56
CA LYS A 240 -20.29 -13.07 4.41
C LYS A 240 -21.31 -14.17 4.08
N ASN A 241 -21.45 -14.56 2.81
CA ASN A 241 -22.53 -15.43 2.37
C ASN A 241 -22.45 -16.86 2.91
N LYS A 242 -21.25 -17.47 2.95
CA LYS A 242 -21.09 -18.80 3.53
C LYS A 242 -21.40 -18.84 5.03
N MET A 243 -21.17 -17.74 5.70
CA MET A 243 -21.31 -17.64 7.14
C MET A 243 -22.77 -17.45 7.57
N TYR A 244 -23.56 -16.69 6.81
CA TYR A 244 -24.99 -16.62 7.08
C TYR A 244 -25.66 -17.99 6.97
N LEU A 245 -25.22 -18.82 6.02
CA LEU A 245 -25.71 -20.20 5.90
C LEU A 245 -25.35 -21.05 7.11
N ILE A 246 -24.10 -20.97 7.58
CA ILE A 246 -23.64 -21.71 8.78
C ILE A 246 -24.42 -21.25 10.02
N TYR A 247 -24.60 -19.93 10.19
CA TYR A 247 -25.40 -19.39 11.29
C TYR A 247 -26.84 -19.88 11.25
N PHE A 248 -27.45 -19.83 10.11
CA PHE A 248 -28.79 -20.34 9.95
C PHE A 248 -28.90 -21.83 10.35
N LEU A 249 -27.95 -22.65 9.91
CA LEU A 249 -27.90 -24.05 10.30
C LEU A 249 -27.72 -24.27 11.81
N ILE A 250 -26.85 -23.47 12.46
CA ILE A 250 -26.65 -23.54 13.90
C ILE A 250 -27.93 -23.17 14.65
N LEU A 251 -28.63 -22.11 14.24
CA LEU A 251 -29.90 -21.72 14.83
C LEU A 251 -30.98 -22.79 14.69
N VAL A 252 -31.03 -23.45 13.53
CA VAL A 252 -31.95 -24.56 13.31
C VAL A 252 -31.65 -25.75 14.25
N VAL A 253 -30.36 -26.09 14.42
CA VAL A 253 -29.94 -27.18 15.33
C VAL A 253 -30.31 -26.83 16.78
N ILE A 254 -30.03 -25.60 17.22
CA ILE A 254 -30.40 -25.14 18.56
C ILE A 254 -31.91 -25.20 18.77
N ALA A 255 -32.72 -24.78 17.79
CA ALA A 255 -34.17 -24.84 17.88
C ALA A 255 -34.68 -26.29 17.98
N ILE A 256 -34.10 -27.23 17.25
CA ILE A 256 -34.45 -28.66 17.33
C ILE A 256 -34.13 -29.18 18.72
N ILE A 257 -32.92 -28.92 19.24
CA ILE A 257 -32.51 -29.36 20.58
C ILE A 257 -33.42 -28.77 21.67
N ALA A 258 -33.74 -27.48 21.59
CA ALA A 258 -34.66 -26.83 22.51
C ALA A 258 -36.06 -27.46 22.51
N ASN A 259 -36.55 -27.83 21.34
CA ASN A 259 -37.86 -28.48 21.20
C ASN A 259 -37.86 -29.91 21.80
N ILE A 260 -36.78 -30.67 21.56
CA ILE A 260 -36.61 -32.01 22.16
C ILE A 260 -36.54 -31.90 23.71
N LEU A 261 -35.75 -30.99 24.24
CA LEU A 261 -35.63 -30.76 25.69
C LEU A 261 -36.97 -30.35 26.31
N SER A 262 -37.69 -29.44 25.66
CA SER A 262 -39.03 -29.02 26.10
C SER A 262 -40.02 -30.23 26.19
N ASN A 263 -40.01 -31.09 25.18
CA ASN A 263 -40.87 -32.29 25.16
C ASN A 263 -40.48 -33.31 26.25
N ILE A 264 -39.18 -33.44 26.57
CA ILE A 264 -38.71 -34.31 27.64
C ILE A 264 -39.16 -33.74 29.01
N ILE A 265 -38.99 -32.42 29.22
CA ILE A 265 -39.39 -31.74 30.46
C ILE A 265 -40.91 -31.90 30.70
N ILE A 266 -41.73 -31.66 29.66
CA ILE A 266 -43.17 -31.84 29.74
C ILE A 266 -43.53 -33.27 30.11
N LYS A 267 -42.83 -34.29 29.53
CA LYS A 267 -43.11 -35.70 29.88
C LYS A 267 -42.65 -36.07 31.27
N LEU A 268 -41.64 -35.41 31.82
CA LEU A 268 -41.13 -35.72 33.17
C LEU A 268 -41.88 -34.98 34.28
N PHE A 269 -42.38 -33.79 34.03
CA PHE A 269 -42.94 -32.88 35.04
C PHE A 269 -44.42 -32.47 34.76
N GLY A 270 -44.92 -32.82 33.59
CA GLY A 270 -46.28 -32.48 33.14
C GLY A 270 -47.26 -33.64 33.24
N ALA A 271 -47.34 -34.26 34.41
CA ALA A 271 -48.41 -35.18 34.75
C ALA A 271 -49.45 -34.46 35.65
#